data_4df84f603a18b5780a748c05f7d63a61
#
_entry.id   4df84f603a18b5780a748c05f7d63a61
#
_cell.length_a   1.000
_cell.length_b   1.000
_cell.length_c   1.000
_cell.angle_alpha   90.00
_cell.angle_beta   90.00
_cell.angle_gamma   90.00
#
_symmetry.space_group_name_H-M   'P 1'
#
loop_
_entity.id
_entity.type
_entity.pdbx_description
1 polymer ?
#
loop_
_entity_poly.entity_id
_entity_poly.type
_entity_poly.pdbx_seq_one_letter_code
_entity_poly.pdbx_strand_id
1 'polypeptide(L)'
;MLDFLTIYLPEFFYVLCAFVSFDTAYRATRNKEAKVGTTLFWALLGVIFMLGKLLPNVLIGAMLVVMGCLTATNQVKMGEFTESTHEFRQQASEKLGNKIFIPAVSIGVMALILSLIQYNAETAQTFFLKLSNFFTLQLFSFGSSAGNPTALDGAVMTGIACLVALVLAMIICKPKLSETRSDTSRLLMQVGASCLLPQLLGALGSVFNEAGVGDVISNIISSVIPSGNIVIGVIVYVLGMVIFTMIMGNAFAAFTVITIGIGIPFVINQGGDPSIVAALGMTAGYCGTLLTPMAANFNIVPCAVLETKDQKWAVIKSQLPMAVIMIVIHIVLTLVLAF
;
A
#
# COMPACT_ATOMS: atom_id res chain seq x y z
N MET A 1 -25.31 9.15 13.63
CA MET A 1 -24.29 9.96 12.92
C MET A 1 -22.98 9.19 12.73
N LEU A 2 -22.46 8.52 13.79
CA LEU A 2 -21.26 7.67 13.74
C LEU A 2 -21.45 6.51 12.77
N ASP A 3 -22.54 5.75 12.86
CA ASP A 3 -22.84 4.66 11.93
C ASP A 3 -22.92 5.11 10.46
N PHE A 4 -23.41 6.32 10.25
CA PHE A 4 -23.44 6.93 8.92
C PHE A 4 -22.03 7.15 8.37
N LEU A 5 -21.12 7.71 9.17
CA LEU A 5 -19.74 7.97 8.76
C LEU A 5 -18.95 6.67 8.51
N THR A 6 -19.10 5.65 9.36
CA THR A 6 -18.39 4.37 9.18
C THR A 6 -18.87 3.57 7.98
N ILE A 7 -20.13 3.69 7.60
CA ILE A 7 -20.70 2.99 6.45
C ILE A 7 -20.46 3.75 5.14
N TYR A 8 -20.66 5.07 5.13
CA TYR A 8 -20.66 5.86 3.90
C TYR A 8 -19.33 6.54 3.58
N LEU A 9 -18.46 6.73 4.57
CA LEU A 9 -17.15 7.35 4.32
C LEU A 9 -16.22 6.50 3.44
N PRO A 10 -16.13 5.17 3.63
CA PRO A 10 -15.41 4.31 2.67
C PRO A 10 -15.98 4.43 1.25
N GLU A 11 -17.31 4.43 1.12
CA GLU A 11 -17.97 4.55 -0.17
C GLU A 11 -17.65 5.87 -0.86
N PHE A 12 -17.61 6.96 -0.10
CA PHE A 12 -17.20 8.26 -0.63
C PHE A 12 -15.82 8.22 -1.29
N PHE A 13 -14.83 7.57 -0.64
CA PHE A 13 -13.50 7.43 -1.21
C PHE A 13 -13.47 6.51 -2.43
N TYR A 14 -14.23 5.42 -2.42
CA TYR A 14 -14.35 4.55 -3.60
C TYR A 14 -14.99 5.28 -4.78
N VAL A 15 -16.03 6.04 -4.55
CA VAL A 15 -16.68 6.88 -5.59
C VAL A 15 -15.70 7.92 -6.13
N LEU A 16 -14.89 8.54 -5.27
CA LEU A 16 -13.87 9.50 -5.69
C LEU A 16 -12.80 8.82 -6.56
N CYS A 17 -12.31 7.63 -6.17
CA CYS A 17 -11.40 6.81 -6.97
C CYS A 17 -12.03 6.42 -8.31
N ALA A 18 -13.33 6.10 -8.32
CA ALA A 18 -14.05 5.80 -9.55
C ALA A 18 -14.07 6.99 -10.52
N PHE A 19 -14.38 8.19 -10.04
CA PHE A 19 -14.36 9.38 -10.87
C PHE A 19 -12.98 9.66 -11.47
N VAL A 20 -11.92 9.52 -10.68
CA VAL A 20 -10.54 9.68 -11.16
C VAL A 20 -10.19 8.63 -12.21
N SER A 21 -10.64 7.38 -12.01
CA SER A 21 -10.45 6.29 -12.97
C SER A 21 -11.21 6.54 -14.28
N PHE A 22 -12.45 7.01 -14.21
CA PHE A 22 -13.25 7.35 -15.40
C PHE A 22 -12.69 8.57 -16.15
N ASP A 23 -12.17 9.57 -15.44
CA ASP A 23 -11.46 10.69 -16.09
C ASP A 23 -10.21 10.21 -16.82
N THR A 24 -9.47 9.28 -16.21
CA THR A 24 -8.30 8.67 -16.84
C THR A 24 -8.71 7.82 -18.05
N ALA A 25 -9.81 7.04 -17.96
CA ALA A 25 -10.37 6.32 -19.10
C ALA A 25 -10.78 7.26 -20.24
N TYR A 26 -11.44 8.37 -19.92
CA TYR A 26 -11.83 9.38 -20.91
C TYR A 26 -10.61 9.98 -21.61
N ARG A 27 -9.54 10.28 -20.89
CA ARG A 27 -8.29 10.76 -21.48
C ARG A 27 -7.60 9.69 -22.32
N ALA A 28 -7.63 8.42 -21.90
CA ALA A 28 -7.08 7.30 -22.65
C ALA A 28 -7.74 7.12 -24.02
N THR A 29 -8.97 7.61 -24.23
CA THR A 29 -9.59 7.61 -25.57
C THR A 29 -8.84 8.46 -26.60
N ARG A 30 -7.93 9.32 -26.16
CA ARG A 30 -7.09 10.17 -27.02
C ARG A 30 -5.71 9.61 -27.27
N ASN A 31 -5.35 8.47 -26.66
CA ASN A 31 -4.06 7.82 -26.88
C ASN A 31 -3.91 7.39 -28.34
N LYS A 32 -2.72 7.52 -28.89
CA LYS A 32 -2.39 7.03 -30.22
C LYS A 32 -2.22 5.52 -30.23
N GLU A 33 -1.60 4.98 -29.17
CA GLU A 33 -1.34 3.56 -29.02
C GLU A 33 -2.24 2.94 -27.93
N ALA A 34 -2.62 1.68 -28.11
CA ALA A 34 -3.40 0.91 -27.14
C ALA A 34 -4.64 1.64 -26.60
N LYS A 35 -5.26 2.50 -27.41
CA LYS A 35 -6.40 3.33 -27.05
C LYS A 35 -7.52 2.53 -26.41
N VAL A 36 -7.97 1.45 -27.05
CA VAL A 36 -9.10 0.65 -26.59
C VAL A 36 -8.74 -0.09 -25.31
N GLY A 37 -7.57 -0.72 -25.27
CA GLY A 37 -7.14 -1.50 -24.09
C GLY A 37 -6.95 -0.62 -22.86
N THR A 38 -6.28 0.53 -23.01
CA THR A 38 -6.08 1.46 -21.88
C THR A 38 -7.40 2.06 -21.41
N THR A 39 -8.30 2.46 -22.33
CA THR A 39 -9.62 2.97 -21.96
C THR A 39 -10.44 1.94 -21.22
N LEU A 40 -10.48 0.71 -21.74
CA LEU A 40 -11.24 -0.38 -21.13
C LEU A 40 -10.69 -0.73 -19.74
N PHE A 41 -9.36 -0.76 -19.58
CA PHE A 41 -8.71 -1.01 -18.30
C PHE A 41 -9.16 -0.02 -17.21
N TRP A 42 -9.05 1.29 -17.48
CA TRP A 42 -9.43 2.32 -16.52
C TRP A 42 -10.94 2.42 -16.31
N ALA A 43 -11.75 2.13 -17.33
CA ALA A 43 -13.20 2.07 -17.21
C ALA A 43 -13.64 0.91 -16.31
N LEU A 44 -13.07 -0.29 -16.52
CA LEU A 44 -13.36 -1.45 -15.65
C LEU A 44 -12.96 -1.19 -14.20
N LEU A 45 -11.80 -0.58 -13.97
CA LEU A 45 -11.36 -0.22 -12.62
C LEU A 45 -12.33 0.80 -11.99
N GLY A 46 -12.78 1.80 -12.74
CA GLY A 46 -13.78 2.75 -12.28
C GLY A 46 -15.11 2.08 -11.91
N VAL A 47 -15.57 1.11 -12.70
CA VAL A 47 -16.79 0.31 -12.42
C VAL A 47 -16.61 -0.50 -11.13
N ILE A 48 -15.46 -1.14 -10.95
CA ILE A 48 -15.16 -1.92 -9.73
C ILE A 48 -15.19 -1.01 -8.50
N PHE A 49 -14.58 0.17 -8.56
CA PHE A 49 -14.63 1.13 -7.45
C PHE A 49 -16.04 1.65 -7.17
N MET A 50 -16.84 1.91 -8.19
CA MET A 50 -18.18 2.51 -8.03
C MET A 50 -19.24 1.48 -7.61
N LEU A 51 -19.18 0.27 -8.15
CA LEU A 51 -20.23 -0.73 -8.03
C LEU A 51 -19.77 -2.03 -7.35
N GLY A 52 -18.53 -2.12 -6.88
CA GLY A 52 -17.94 -3.36 -6.39
C GLY A 52 -18.77 -4.06 -5.31
N LYS A 53 -19.40 -3.33 -4.40
CA LYS A 53 -20.30 -3.91 -3.38
C LYS A 53 -21.63 -4.44 -3.92
N LEU A 54 -22.05 -3.95 -5.08
CA LEU A 54 -23.33 -4.34 -5.70
C LEU A 54 -23.16 -5.50 -6.69
N LEU A 55 -21.96 -5.68 -7.22
CA LEU A 55 -21.66 -6.69 -8.22
C LEU A 55 -21.33 -8.05 -7.57
N PRO A 56 -21.73 -9.16 -8.18
CA PRO A 56 -21.30 -10.50 -7.73
C PRO A 56 -19.77 -10.63 -7.80
N ASN A 57 -19.17 -11.29 -6.80
CA ASN A 57 -17.71 -11.51 -6.72
C ASN A 57 -17.14 -12.17 -7.98
N VAL A 58 -17.88 -13.09 -8.59
CA VAL A 58 -17.51 -13.77 -9.85
C VAL A 58 -17.34 -12.76 -10.99
N LEU A 59 -18.22 -11.75 -11.08
CA LEU A 59 -18.15 -10.73 -12.12
C LEU A 59 -16.95 -9.81 -11.89
N ILE A 60 -16.70 -9.42 -10.64
CA ILE A 60 -15.50 -8.63 -10.28
C ILE A 60 -14.22 -9.40 -10.62
N GLY A 61 -14.18 -10.70 -10.26
CA GLY A 61 -13.06 -11.58 -10.63
C GLY A 61 -12.85 -11.67 -12.14
N ALA A 62 -13.92 -11.82 -12.91
CA ALA A 62 -13.86 -11.83 -14.38
C ALA A 62 -13.33 -10.51 -14.94
N MET A 63 -13.76 -9.36 -14.40
CA MET A 63 -13.25 -8.03 -14.78
C MET A 63 -11.76 -7.91 -14.49
N LEU A 64 -11.29 -8.37 -13.33
CA LEU A 64 -9.86 -8.37 -12.97
C LEU A 64 -9.04 -9.26 -13.91
N VAL A 65 -9.57 -10.44 -14.31
CA VAL A 65 -8.92 -11.30 -15.30
C VAL A 65 -8.80 -10.60 -16.66
N VAL A 66 -9.87 -9.95 -17.12
CA VAL A 66 -9.83 -9.15 -18.38
C VAL A 66 -8.76 -8.06 -18.28
N MET A 67 -8.70 -7.32 -17.16
CA MET A 67 -7.69 -6.29 -16.95
C MET A 67 -6.26 -6.88 -16.94
N GLY A 68 -6.09 -8.06 -16.33
CA GLY A 68 -4.83 -8.81 -16.36
C GLY A 68 -4.43 -9.24 -17.78
N CYS A 69 -5.38 -9.72 -18.58
CA CYS A 69 -5.15 -10.08 -19.99
C CYS A 69 -4.75 -8.85 -20.83
N LEU A 70 -5.42 -7.71 -20.65
CA LEU A 70 -5.06 -6.45 -21.32
C LEU A 70 -3.63 -6.02 -20.97
N THR A 71 -3.23 -6.21 -19.74
CA THR A 71 -1.86 -5.95 -19.28
C THR A 71 -0.85 -6.91 -19.91
N ALA A 72 -1.10 -8.20 -19.86
CA ALA A 72 -0.23 -9.24 -20.40
C ALA A 72 -0.03 -9.09 -21.92
N THR A 73 -1.05 -8.62 -22.64
CA THR A 73 -0.99 -8.34 -24.07
C THR A 73 -0.44 -6.95 -24.42
N ASN A 74 0.09 -6.22 -23.44
CA ASN A 74 0.67 -4.89 -23.64
C ASN A 74 -0.33 -3.84 -24.19
N GLN A 75 -1.62 -4.01 -23.88
CA GLN A 75 -2.70 -3.13 -24.30
C GLN A 75 -2.98 -1.99 -23.30
N VAL A 76 -2.19 -1.87 -22.24
CA VAL A 76 -2.27 -0.75 -21.28
C VAL A 76 -1.00 0.07 -21.40
N LYS A 77 -1.13 1.26 -21.98
CA LYS A 77 -0.01 2.16 -22.24
C LYS A 77 -0.31 3.58 -21.77
N MET A 78 0.74 4.28 -21.41
CA MET A 78 0.70 5.71 -21.14
C MET A 78 0.42 6.47 -22.44
N GLY A 79 -0.45 7.48 -22.38
CA GLY A 79 -0.70 8.40 -23.47
C GLY A 79 0.37 9.48 -23.62
N GLU A 80 0.28 10.26 -24.70
CA GLU A 80 1.10 11.46 -24.86
C GLU A 80 0.56 12.57 -23.96
N PHE A 81 1.41 13.09 -23.08
CA PHE A 81 1.12 14.23 -22.23
C PHE A 81 2.07 15.38 -22.57
N THR A 82 1.54 16.60 -22.53
CA THR A 82 2.37 17.78 -22.69
C THR A 82 3.19 17.98 -21.42
N GLU A 83 4.47 17.77 -21.51
CA GLU A 83 5.38 18.03 -20.40
C GLU A 83 5.63 19.52 -20.23
N SER A 84 5.76 19.95 -18.97
CA SER A 84 6.20 21.31 -18.66
C SER A 84 7.66 21.51 -19.11
N THR A 85 7.99 22.69 -19.62
CA THR A 85 9.35 23.03 -20.05
C THR A 85 10.35 22.91 -18.89
N HIS A 86 11.59 22.57 -19.20
CA HIS A 86 12.64 22.46 -18.19
C HIS A 86 12.81 23.76 -17.39
N GLU A 87 12.72 24.91 -18.06
CA GLU A 87 12.78 26.23 -17.43
C GLU A 87 11.67 26.46 -16.40
N PHE A 88 10.43 26.05 -16.72
CA PHE A 88 9.32 26.14 -15.79
C PHE A 88 9.53 25.25 -14.57
N ARG A 89 10.03 24.03 -14.76
CA ARG A 89 10.32 23.10 -13.65
C ARG A 89 11.41 23.67 -12.74
N GLN A 90 12.46 24.26 -13.31
CA GLN A 90 13.54 24.88 -12.57
C GLN A 90 13.05 26.07 -11.73
N GLN A 91 12.33 27.00 -12.33
CA GLN A 91 11.75 28.16 -11.64
C GLN A 91 10.78 27.76 -10.53
N ALA A 92 9.95 26.73 -10.78
CA ALA A 92 9.04 26.19 -9.78
C ALA A 92 9.82 25.54 -8.61
N SER A 93 10.88 24.80 -8.91
CA SER A 93 11.75 24.18 -7.90
C SER A 93 12.45 25.22 -7.01
N GLU A 94 13.00 26.27 -7.61
CA GLU A 94 13.64 27.37 -6.87
C GLU A 94 12.64 28.12 -5.98
N LYS A 95 11.41 28.33 -6.46
CA LYS A 95 10.36 29.03 -5.72
C LYS A 95 9.78 28.20 -4.57
N LEU A 96 9.56 26.91 -4.78
CA LEU A 96 8.92 26.03 -3.80
C LEU A 96 9.93 25.42 -2.83
N GLY A 97 11.15 25.10 -3.31
CA GLY A 97 12.18 24.45 -2.52
C GLY A 97 11.65 23.21 -1.82
N ASN A 98 12.05 23.02 -0.57
CA ASN A 98 11.65 21.87 0.23
C ASN A 98 10.15 21.84 0.62
N LYS A 99 9.40 22.92 0.40
CA LYS A 99 7.96 22.96 0.70
C LYS A 99 7.14 21.97 -0.12
N ILE A 100 7.66 21.54 -1.29
CA ILE A 100 7.02 20.55 -2.14
C ILE A 100 6.87 19.18 -1.45
N PHE A 101 7.69 18.86 -0.45
CA PHE A 101 7.61 17.63 0.31
C PHE A 101 6.56 17.64 1.42
N ILE A 102 6.05 18.82 1.83
CA ILE A 102 5.10 18.95 2.93
C ILE A 102 3.83 18.13 2.67
N PRO A 103 3.17 18.19 1.48
CA PRO A 103 2.00 17.35 1.21
C PRO A 103 2.29 15.85 1.31
N ALA A 104 3.43 15.40 0.79
CA ALA A 104 3.81 13.99 0.82
C ALA A 104 4.05 13.49 2.26
N VAL A 105 4.79 14.27 3.06
CA VAL A 105 5.04 13.97 4.48
C VAL A 105 3.74 14.01 5.28
N SER A 106 2.82 14.94 4.97
CA SER A 106 1.54 15.06 5.67
C SER A 106 0.67 13.80 5.57
N ILE A 107 0.78 13.01 4.50
CA ILE A 107 0.06 11.72 4.38
C ILE A 107 0.49 10.78 5.51
N GLY A 108 1.79 10.59 5.69
CA GLY A 108 2.33 9.72 6.73
C GLY A 108 2.01 10.24 8.14
N VAL A 109 2.16 11.54 8.37
CA VAL A 109 1.85 12.17 9.66
C VAL A 109 0.38 12.05 10.00
N MET A 110 -0.53 12.32 9.07
CA MET A 110 -1.98 12.17 9.28
C MET A 110 -2.39 10.72 9.50
N ALA A 111 -1.85 9.79 8.72
CA ALA A 111 -2.10 8.37 8.91
C ALA A 111 -1.64 7.90 10.31
N LEU A 112 -0.47 8.35 10.75
CA LEU A 112 0.03 8.08 12.10
C LEU A 112 -0.87 8.67 13.18
N ILE A 113 -1.28 9.95 13.06
CA ILE A 113 -2.17 10.60 14.01
C ILE A 113 -3.50 9.86 14.12
N LEU A 114 -4.13 9.53 12.99
CA LEU A 114 -5.40 8.80 12.95
C LEU A 114 -5.27 7.40 13.56
N SER A 115 -4.18 6.70 13.27
CA SER A 115 -3.87 5.39 13.86
C SER A 115 -3.65 5.47 15.38
N LEU A 116 -2.93 6.48 15.86
CA LEU A 116 -2.72 6.70 17.29
C LEU A 116 -4.03 7.06 18.03
N ILE A 117 -4.91 7.86 17.43
CA ILE A 117 -6.23 8.17 17.97
C ILE A 117 -7.05 6.89 18.09
N GLN A 118 -7.01 6.02 17.09
CA GLN A 118 -7.73 4.76 17.08
C GLN A 118 -7.20 3.76 18.13
N TYR A 119 -5.88 3.63 18.24
CA TYR A 119 -5.22 2.69 19.17
C TYR A 119 -5.42 3.10 20.63
N ASN A 120 -5.41 4.39 20.92
CA ASN A 120 -5.45 4.92 22.28
C ASN A 120 -6.86 5.19 22.81
N ALA A 121 -7.93 4.77 22.12
CA ALA A 121 -9.29 4.98 22.62
C ALA A 121 -9.54 4.35 24.00
N GLU A 122 -8.78 3.33 24.41
CA GLU A 122 -8.83 2.74 25.75
C GLU A 122 -7.77 3.30 26.73
N THR A 123 -6.58 3.65 26.25
CA THR A 123 -5.43 4.02 27.10
C THR A 123 -5.12 5.51 27.15
N ALA A 124 -5.52 6.27 26.13
CA ALA A 124 -5.22 7.70 26.03
C ALA A 124 -6.29 8.63 26.62
N GLN A 125 -7.14 8.12 27.53
CA GLN A 125 -8.10 9.00 28.23
C GLN A 125 -7.45 10.19 28.93
N THR A 126 -6.14 10.18 29.17
CA THR A 126 -5.48 11.27 29.90
C THR A 126 -4.75 12.30 29.02
N PHE A 127 -4.08 11.92 27.96
CA PHE A 127 -3.31 12.89 27.15
C PHE A 127 -4.11 13.41 25.94
N PHE A 128 -4.79 12.54 25.22
CA PHE A 128 -5.57 12.92 24.04
C PHE A 128 -6.97 13.47 24.38
N LEU A 129 -7.53 13.16 25.55
CA LEU A 129 -8.74 13.84 26.04
C LEU A 129 -8.51 15.35 26.20
N LYS A 130 -7.32 15.79 26.62
CA LYS A 130 -6.98 17.21 26.63
C LYS A 130 -6.85 17.81 25.24
N LEU A 131 -6.33 17.06 24.27
CA LEU A 131 -6.19 17.51 22.88
C LEU A 131 -7.51 17.41 22.10
N SER A 132 -8.32 16.36 22.35
CA SER A 132 -9.65 16.21 21.73
C SER A 132 -10.66 17.22 22.27
N ASN A 133 -10.58 17.58 23.54
CA ASN A 133 -11.38 18.66 24.11
C ASN A 133 -11.00 20.04 23.53
N PHE A 134 -9.74 20.23 23.14
CA PHE A 134 -9.29 21.46 22.50
C PHE A 134 -9.79 21.57 21.05
N PHE A 135 -9.91 20.46 20.31
CA PHE A 135 -10.33 20.46 18.91
C PHE A 135 -11.78 20.07 18.68
N THR A 136 -12.58 19.81 19.73
CA THR A 136 -13.99 19.31 19.60
C THR A 136 -14.11 18.10 18.64
N LEU A 137 -13.09 17.27 18.54
CA LEU A 137 -13.01 16.11 17.66
C LEU A 137 -13.68 14.86 18.28
N GLN A 138 -14.91 14.99 18.80
CA GLN A 138 -15.79 13.84 19.06
C GLN A 138 -16.08 13.02 17.78
N LEU A 139 -15.72 13.55 16.60
CA LEU A 139 -15.84 12.86 15.31
C LEU A 139 -14.91 11.65 15.17
N PHE A 140 -13.87 11.54 15.97
CA PHE A 140 -12.82 10.54 15.84
C PHE A 140 -12.61 9.64 17.05
N SER A 141 -13.58 9.50 17.93
CA SER A 141 -13.57 8.49 18.99
C SER A 141 -13.94 7.11 18.41
N PHE A 142 -13.04 6.54 17.64
CA PHE A 142 -13.21 5.23 17.02
C PHE A 142 -12.38 4.19 17.80
N GLY A 143 -13.01 3.08 18.15
CA GLY A 143 -12.34 1.96 18.82
C GLY A 143 -11.51 1.10 17.88
N SER A 144 -10.65 0.27 18.43
CA SER A 144 -9.77 -0.66 17.72
C SER A 144 -10.50 -1.63 16.78
N SER A 145 -9.90 -1.93 15.66
CA SER A 145 -10.52 -2.57 14.50
C SER A 145 -10.87 -4.05 14.61
N ALA A 146 -10.38 -4.78 15.58
CA ALA A 146 -10.67 -6.22 15.69
C ALA A 146 -12.03 -6.46 16.37
N GLY A 147 -13.10 -6.46 15.57
CA GLY A 147 -14.46 -6.79 16.06
C GLY A 147 -15.26 -5.61 16.61
N ASN A 148 -14.77 -4.39 16.54
CA ASN A 148 -15.49 -3.21 16.99
C ASN A 148 -16.09 -2.46 15.79
N PRO A 149 -17.44 -2.34 15.67
CA PRO A 149 -18.08 -1.72 14.50
C PRO A 149 -17.84 -0.21 14.36
N THR A 150 -17.13 0.41 15.30
CA THR A 150 -16.80 1.84 15.31
C THR A 150 -15.38 2.17 14.81
N ALA A 151 -14.61 1.18 14.39
CA ALA A 151 -13.24 1.38 13.92
C ALA A 151 -13.21 1.96 12.50
N LEU A 152 -12.35 2.96 12.27
CA LEU A 152 -12.05 3.43 10.92
C LEU A 152 -11.21 2.39 10.17
N ASP A 153 -11.67 2.02 8.97
CA ASP A 153 -10.89 1.18 8.07
C ASP A 153 -9.60 1.91 7.64
N GLY A 154 -8.50 1.17 7.47
CA GLY A 154 -7.22 1.71 7.00
C GLY A 154 -7.31 2.45 5.67
N ALA A 155 -8.22 2.02 4.79
CA ALA A 155 -8.52 2.72 3.54
C ALA A 155 -9.10 4.12 3.78
N VAL A 156 -9.97 4.28 4.77
CA VAL A 156 -10.57 5.56 5.16
C VAL A 156 -9.54 6.50 5.77
N MET A 157 -8.69 5.97 6.67
CA MET A 157 -7.62 6.77 7.27
C MET A 157 -6.66 7.30 6.21
N THR A 158 -6.27 6.44 5.27
CA THR A 158 -5.42 6.83 4.13
C THR A 158 -6.13 7.83 3.22
N GLY A 159 -7.43 7.64 2.96
CA GLY A 159 -8.25 8.56 2.17
C GLY A 159 -8.31 9.97 2.78
N ILE A 160 -8.55 10.07 4.09
CA ILE A 160 -8.53 11.35 4.81
C ILE A 160 -7.14 12.00 4.73
N ALA A 161 -6.07 11.23 4.97
CA ALA A 161 -4.70 11.72 4.88
C ALA A 161 -4.37 12.26 3.47
N CYS A 162 -4.81 11.56 2.42
CA CYS A 162 -4.65 12.00 1.03
C CYS A 162 -5.45 13.29 0.72
N LEU A 163 -6.68 13.45 1.24
CA LEU A 163 -7.44 14.68 1.07
C LEU A 163 -6.75 15.88 1.76
N VAL A 164 -6.25 15.70 2.98
CA VAL A 164 -5.47 16.74 3.67
C VAL A 164 -4.23 17.11 2.87
N ALA A 165 -3.50 16.11 2.38
CA ALA A 165 -2.32 16.32 1.54
C ALA A 165 -2.67 17.06 0.22
N LEU A 166 -3.79 16.71 -0.41
CA LEU A 166 -4.27 17.38 -1.61
C LEU A 166 -4.57 18.87 -1.34
N VAL A 167 -5.27 19.17 -0.25
CA VAL A 167 -5.55 20.54 0.16
C VAL A 167 -4.25 21.32 0.42
N LEU A 168 -3.30 20.74 1.13
CA LEU A 168 -1.98 21.34 1.37
C LEU A 168 -1.22 21.56 0.05
N ALA A 169 -1.24 20.59 -0.86
CA ALA A 169 -0.63 20.73 -2.17
C ALA A 169 -1.25 21.88 -2.98
N MET A 170 -2.57 22.00 -2.97
CA MET A 170 -3.29 23.10 -3.65
C MET A 170 -2.94 24.48 -3.04
N ILE A 171 -2.78 24.57 -1.73
CA ILE A 171 -2.42 25.84 -1.06
C ILE A 171 -0.95 26.21 -1.33
N ILE A 172 -0.04 25.22 -1.28
CA ILE A 172 1.41 25.45 -1.39
C ILE A 172 1.82 25.67 -2.86
N CYS A 173 1.40 24.76 -3.74
CA CYS A 173 1.81 24.77 -5.14
C CYS A 173 0.95 25.70 -6.01
N LYS A 174 -0.30 25.96 -5.60
CA LYS A 174 -1.30 26.78 -6.33
C LYS A 174 -1.42 26.39 -7.81
N PRO A 175 -1.54 25.11 -8.15
CA PRO A 175 -1.67 24.67 -9.53
C PRO A 175 -3.03 25.08 -10.09
N LYS A 176 -3.14 25.17 -11.42
CA LYS A 176 -4.45 25.26 -12.07
C LYS A 176 -5.15 23.90 -12.00
N LEU A 177 -6.46 23.90 -11.83
CA LEU A 177 -7.25 22.66 -11.75
C LEU A 177 -7.09 21.78 -13.00
N SER A 178 -6.94 22.40 -14.17
CA SER A 178 -6.67 21.68 -15.44
C SER A 178 -5.31 20.98 -15.44
N GLU A 179 -4.30 21.57 -14.83
CA GLU A 179 -2.95 21.00 -14.69
C GLU A 179 -2.99 19.83 -13.70
N THR A 180 -3.60 20.00 -12.52
CA THR A 180 -3.79 18.95 -11.54
C THR A 180 -4.50 17.73 -12.14
N ARG A 181 -5.60 17.96 -12.86
CA ARG A 181 -6.35 16.91 -13.54
C ARG A 181 -5.52 16.19 -14.60
N SER A 182 -4.73 16.94 -15.37
CA SER A 182 -3.84 16.36 -16.40
C SER A 182 -2.74 15.50 -15.78
N ASP A 183 -2.08 16.00 -14.75
CA ASP A 183 -0.99 15.30 -14.07
C ASP A 183 -1.50 14.08 -13.31
N THR A 184 -2.67 14.14 -12.69
CA THR A 184 -3.30 12.97 -12.05
C THR A 184 -3.49 11.84 -13.06
N SER A 185 -4.08 12.12 -14.23
CA SER A 185 -4.27 11.10 -15.26
C SER A 185 -2.94 10.61 -15.84
N ARG A 186 -1.95 11.50 -15.98
CA ARG A 186 -0.59 11.14 -16.43
C ARG A 186 0.05 10.16 -15.47
N LEU A 187 0.07 10.47 -14.17
CA LEU A 187 0.66 9.61 -13.14
C LEU A 187 -0.06 8.26 -13.05
N LEU A 188 -1.39 8.25 -13.11
CA LEU A 188 -2.15 7.00 -13.11
C LEU A 188 -1.82 6.13 -14.33
N MET A 189 -1.77 6.69 -15.53
CA MET A 189 -1.38 5.93 -16.72
C MET A 189 0.09 5.48 -16.67
N GLN A 190 0.97 6.24 -16.00
CA GLN A 190 2.37 5.86 -15.79
C GLN A 190 2.51 4.69 -14.82
N VAL A 191 1.75 4.68 -13.73
CA VAL A 191 1.62 3.52 -12.83
C VAL A 191 0.97 2.36 -13.58
N GLY A 192 -0.02 2.65 -14.41
CA GLY A 192 -0.65 1.71 -15.33
C GLY A 192 -1.14 0.45 -14.64
N ALA A 193 -0.81 -0.67 -15.24
CA ALA A 193 -1.19 -2.00 -14.78
C ALA A 193 -0.64 -2.38 -13.40
N SER A 194 0.41 -1.71 -12.93
CA SER A 194 0.99 -1.99 -11.61
C SER A 194 0.01 -1.75 -10.45
N CYS A 195 -1.05 -0.95 -10.67
CA CYS A 195 -2.09 -0.73 -9.67
C CYS A 195 -2.92 -1.99 -9.34
N LEU A 196 -2.92 -3.01 -10.20
CA LEU A 196 -3.61 -4.29 -9.96
C LEU A 196 -2.78 -5.28 -9.14
N LEU A 197 -1.46 -5.13 -9.11
CA LEU A 197 -0.58 -6.11 -8.47
C LEU A 197 -0.94 -6.39 -7.01
N PRO A 198 -1.24 -5.40 -6.15
CA PRO A 198 -1.60 -5.69 -4.76
C PRO A 198 -2.82 -6.59 -4.64
N GLN A 199 -3.86 -6.37 -5.45
CA GLN A 199 -5.09 -7.16 -5.42
C GLN A 199 -4.86 -8.60 -5.92
N LEU A 200 -4.14 -8.75 -7.03
CA LEU A 200 -3.86 -10.07 -7.60
C LEU A 200 -2.93 -10.88 -6.68
N LEU A 201 -1.94 -10.25 -6.08
CA LEU A 201 -1.02 -10.91 -5.15
C LEU A 201 -1.69 -11.22 -3.81
N GLY A 202 -2.62 -10.37 -3.33
CA GLY A 202 -3.45 -10.67 -2.17
C GLY A 202 -4.34 -11.90 -2.41
N ALA A 203 -4.99 -11.98 -3.57
CA ALA A 203 -5.77 -13.15 -3.97
C ALA A 203 -4.91 -14.42 -4.06
N LEU A 204 -3.70 -14.32 -4.61
CA LEU A 204 -2.73 -15.43 -4.65
C LEU A 204 -2.33 -15.89 -3.25
N GLY A 205 -2.14 -14.97 -2.30
CA GLY A 205 -1.87 -15.29 -0.89
C GLY A 205 -3.00 -16.12 -0.27
N SER A 206 -4.27 -15.77 -0.54
CA SER A 206 -5.44 -16.54 -0.08
C SER A 206 -5.45 -17.96 -0.69
N VAL A 207 -5.17 -18.08 -2.00
CA VAL A 207 -5.08 -19.39 -2.68
C VAL A 207 -3.96 -20.25 -2.07
N PHE A 208 -2.81 -19.68 -1.76
CA PHE A 208 -1.71 -20.38 -1.12
C PHE A 208 -2.08 -20.87 0.29
N ASN A 209 -2.83 -20.06 1.04
CA ASN A 209 -3.32 -20.46 2.36
C ASN A 209 -4.29 -21.63 2.26
N GLU A 210 -5.26 -21.55 1.36
CA GLU A 210 -6.23 -22.64 1.11
C GLU A 210 -5.57 -23.93 0.58
N ALA A 211 -4.50 -23.79 -0.21
CA ALA A 211 -3.70 -24.90 -0.70
C ALA A 211 -2.77 -25.54 0.36
N GLY A 212 -2.75 -25.03 1.60
CA GLY A 212 -1.91 -25.57 2.67
C GLY A 212 -0.41 -25.33 2.50
N VAL A 213 -0.01 -24.33 1.71
CA VAL A 213 1.40 -24.02 1.47
C VAL A 213 2.11 -23.67 2.79
N GLY A 214 1.42 -23.02 3.73
CA GLY A 214 1.94 -22.71 5.06
C GLY A 214 2.33 -23.98 5.85
N ASP A 215 1.50 -25.02 5.80
CA ASP A 215 1.77 -26.29 6.48
C ASP A 215 2.96 -27.02 5.87
N VAL A 216 3.09 -26.99 4.54
CA VAL A 216 4.26 -27.57 3.85
C VAL A 216 5.55 -26.86 4.27
N ILE A 217 5.54 -25.52 4.32
CA ILE A 217 6.68 -24.73 4.78
C ILE A 217 7.00 -25.05 6.24
N SER A 218 6.00 -25.12 7.12
CA SER A 218 6.17 -25.48 8.53
C SER A 218 6.84 -26.84 8.70
N ASN A 219 6.38 -27.84 7.95
CA ASN A 219 6.95 -29.19 7.98
C ASN A 219 8.41 -29.24 7.51
N ILE A 220 8.75 -28.50 6.44
CA ILE A 220 10.13 -28.41 5.95
C ILE A 220 11.01 -27.72 7.00
N ILE A 221 10.57 -26.61 7.54
CA ILE A 221 11.32 -25.80 8.51
C ILE A 221 11.50 -26.58 9.83
N SER A 222 10.47 -27.28 10.32
CA SER A 222 10.54 -28.08 11.55
C SER A 222 11.53 -29.25 11.45
N SER A 223 11.83 -29.74 10.25
CA SER A 223 12.85 -30.77 10.04
C SER A 223 14.29 -30.25 10.16
N VAL A 224 14.49 -28.94 10.03
CA VAL A 224 15.82 -28.30 10.00
C VAL A 224 16.08 -27.49 11.29
N ILE A 225 15.04 -26.92 11.90
CA ILE A 225 15.19 -26.09 13.09
C ILE A 225 14.92 -26.92 14.36
N PRO A 226 15.85 -26.93 15.32
CA PRO A 226 15.61 -27.52 16.63
C PRO A 226 14.42 -26.81 17.31
N SER A 227 13.42 -27.56 17.74
CA SER A 227 12.29 -27.05 18.51
C SER A 227 12.79 -26.41 19.81
N GLY A 228 12.30 -25.19 20.13
CA GLY A 228 12.60 -24.49 21.39
C GLY A 228 13.70 -23.44 21.32
N ASN A 229 14.29 -23.16 20.15
CA ASN A 229 15.24 -22.05 20.01
C ASN A 229 14.56 -20.80 19.43
N ILE A 230 14.13 -19.90 20.32
CA ILE A 230 13.44 -18.64 20.00
C ILE A 230 14.25 -17.78 19.02
N VAL A 231 15.56 -17.67 19.23
CA VAL A 231 16.42 -16.81 18.39
C VAL A 231 16.44 -17.31 16.95
N ILE A 232 16.59 -18.62 16.75
CA ILE A 232 16.56 -19.21 15.41
C ILE A 232 15.16 -19.06 14.80
N GLY A 233 14.10 -19.29 15.59
CA GLY A 233 12.72 -19.09 15.14
C GLY A 233 12.47 -17.67 14.60
N VAL A 234 12.89 -16.64 15.32
CA VAL A 234 12.77 -15.24 14.91
C VAL A 234 13.60 -14.94 13.66
N ILE A 235 14.86 -15.40 13.62
CA ILE A 235 15.72 -15.19 12.43
C ILE A 235 15.07 -15.81 11.19
N VAL A 236 14.60 -17.05 11.28
CA VAL A 236 14.00 -17.76 10.15
C VAL A 236 12.67 -17.14 9.76
N TYR A 237 11.88 -16.64 10.72
CA TYR A 237 10.64 -15.93 10.43
C TYR A 237 10.92 -14.63 9.67
N VAL A 238 11.81 -13.76 10.15
CA VAL A 238 12.15 -12.50 9.51
C VAL A 238 12.77 -12.73 8.13
N LEU A 239 13.73 -13.63 8.01
CA LEU A 239 14.34 -13.96 6.72
C LEU A 239 13.34 -14.64 5.76
N GLY A 240 12.49 -15.50 6.27
CA GLY A 240 11.39 -16.11 5.51
C GLY A 240 10.45 -15.05 4.94
N MET A 241 10.06 -14.07 5.74
CA MET A 241 9.26 -12.93 5.29
C MET A 241 9.96 -12.15 4.17
N VAL A 242 11.26 -11.85 4.34
CA VAL A 242 12.04 -11.10 3.33
C VAL A 242 12.15 -11.90 2.03
N ILE A 243 12.60 -13.16 2.10
CA ILE A 243 12.84 -14.01 0.92
C ILE A 243 11.53 -14.25 0.17
N PHE A 244 10.48 -14.63 0.90
CA PHE A 244 9.19 -14.91 0.25
C PHE A 244 8.59 -13.65 -0.39
N THR A 245 8.74 -12.50 0.27
CA THR A 245 8.36 -11.20 -0.32
C THR A 245 9.18 -10.87 -1.56
N MET A 246 10.48 -11.19 -1.60
CA MET A 246 11.29 -10.99 -2.81
C MET A 246 10.78 -11.84 -3.99
N ILE A 247 10.31 -13.04 -3.73
CA ILE A 247 9.74 -13.94 -4.74
C ILE A 247 8.37 -13.43 -5.20
N MET A 248 7.49 -13.09 -4.24
CA MET A 248 6.12 -12.68 -4.51
C MET A 248 5.99 -11.21 -4.95
N GLY A 249 6.97 -10.37 -4.64
CA GLY A 249 6.91 -8.93 -4.87
C GLY A 249 5.95 -8.17 -3.94
N ASN A 250 5.33 -8.82 -2.96
CA ASN A 250 4.34 -8.22 -2.07
C ASN A 250 4.40 -8.83 -0.66
N ALA A 251 4.55 -7.95 0.35
CA ALA A 251 4.65 -8.37 1.74
C ALA A 251 3.34 -8.95 2.31
N PHE A 252 2.17 -8.47 1.86
CA PHE A 252 0.88 -9.01 2.34
C PHE A 252 0.68 -10.46 1.96
N ALA A 253 1.01 -10.82 0.69
CA ALA A 253 0.92 -12.20 0.24
C ALA A 253 1.92 -13.11 0.97
N ALA A 254 3.13 -12.63 1.20
CA ALA A 254 4.15 -13.33 1.98
C ALA A 254 3.73 -13.52 3.44
N PHE A 255 3.10 -12.50 4.02
CA PHE A 255 2.73 -12.48 5.43
C PHE A 255 1.76 -13.62 5.79
N THR A 256 0.71 -13.81 5.00
CA THR A 256 -0.26 -14.89 5.26
C THR A 256 0.40 -16.26 5.30
N VAL A 257 1.26 -16.54 4.34
CA VAL A 257 1.90 -17.86 4.20
C VAL A 257 2.99 -18.08 5.26
N ILE A 258 3.88 -17.10 5.41
CA ILE A 258 5.06 -17.23 6.30
C ILE A 258 4.68 -17.11 7.77
N THR A 259 3.69 -16.28 8.10
CA THR A 259 3.22 -16.17 9.49
C THR A 259 2.54 -17.46 9.94
N ILE A 260 1.72 -18.08 9.10
CA ILE A 260 1.10 -19.37 9.41
C ILE A 260 2.17 -20.48 9.45
N GLY A 261 3.06 -20.53 8.46
CA GLY A 261 4.05 -21.61 8.35
C GLY A 261 5.24 -21.50 9.32
N ILE A 262 5.61 -20.30 9.74
CA ILE A 262 6.80 -20.07 10.57
C ILE A 262 6.49 -19.23 11.80
N GLY A 263 5.81 -18.10 11.63
CA GLY A 263 5.58 -17.14 12.71
C GLY A 263 4.80 -17.73 13.88
N ILE A 264 3.70 -18.44 13.61
CA ILE A 264 2.89 -19.08 14.65
C ILE A 264 3.67 -20.21 15.35
N PRO A 265 4.16 -21.26 14.64
CA PRO A 265 4.74 -22.41 15.31
C PRO A 265 6.09 -22.14 15.98
N PHE A 266 6.92 -21.26 15.42
CA PHE A 266 8.31 -21.07 15.89
C PHE A 266 8.55 -19.77 16.66
N VAL A 267 7.59 -18.84 16.71
CA VAL A 267 7.72 -17.57 17.44
C VAL A 267 6.57 -17.40 18.43
N ILE A 268 5.31 -17.37 17.95
CA ILE A 268 4.14 -17.10 18.82
C ILE A 268 3.93 -18.25 19.82
N ASN A 269 3.92 -19.50 19.37
CA ASN A 269 3.74 -20.66 20.25
C ASN A 269 4.89 -20.87 21.25
N GLN A 270 6.02 -20.19 21.06
CA GLN A 270 7.13 -20.17 22.00
C GLN A 270 7.10 -19.00 22.99
N GLY A 271 5.99 -18.25 23.03
CA GLY A 271 5.75 -17.18 24.00
C GLY A 271 5.84 -15.77 23.42
N GLY A 272 6.06 -15.61 22.12
CA GLY A 272 6.09 -14.29 21.48
C GLY A 272 4.71 -13.66 21.41
N ASP A 273 4.61 -12.33 21.71
CA ASP A 273 3.37 -11.58 21.59
C ASP A 273 2.87 -11.56 20.14
N PRO A 274 1.64 -12.08 19.87
CA PRO A 274 1.13 -12.19 18.50
C PRO A 274 1.03 -10.86 17.76
N SER A 275 0.70 -9.78 18.46
CA SER A 275 0.50 -8.45 17.86
C SER A 275 1.84 -7.86 17.41
N ILE A 276 2.87 -8.01 18.24
CA ILE A 276 4.23 -7.54 17.96
C ILE A 276 4.85 -8.38 16.84
N VAL A 277 4.73 -9.70 16.93
CA VAL A 277 5.25 -10.63 15.91
C VAL A 277 4.59 -10.35 14.56
N ALA A 278 3.28 -10.14 14.52
CA ALA A 278 2.57 -9.83 13.27
C ALA A 278 3.01 -8.47 12.69
N ALA A 279 3.08 -7.42 13.51
CA ALA A 279 3.48 -6.08 13.08
C ALA A 279 4.92 -6.06 12.56
N LEU A 280 5.86 -6.65 13.29
CA LEU A 280 7.26 -6.69 12.89
C LEU A 280 7.50 -7.65 11.71
N GLY A 281 6.76 -8.75 11.61
CA GLY A 281 6.78 -9.64 10.46
C GLY A 281 6.32 -8.96 9.18
N MET A 282 5.21 -8.24 9.23
CA MET A 282 4.71 -7.47 8.08
C MET A 282 5.73 -6.41 7.64
N THR A 283 6.29 -5.65 8.58
CA THR A 283 7.28 -4.61 8.27
C THR A 283 8.62 -5.19 7.82
N ALA A 284 9.03 -6.36 8.32
CA ALA A 284 10.18 -7.11 7.79
C ALA A 284 9.97 -7.53 6.32
N GLY A 285 8.75 -7.93 5.96
CA GLY A 285 8.39 -8.21 4.58
C GLY A 285 8.64 -7.02 3.64
N TYR A 286 8.40 -5.80 4.09
CA TYR A 286 8.73 -4.61 3.27
C TYR A 286 10.23 -4.47 2.99
N CYS A 287 11.12 -4.96 3.85
CA CYS A 287 12.55 -5.02 3.51
C CYS A 287 12.79 -5.89 2.27
N GLY A 288 12.02 -6.97 2.10
CA GLY A 288 12.05 -7.80 0.90
C GLY A 288 11.55 -7.07 -0.35
N THR A 289 10.54 -6.21 -0.24
CA THR A 289 10.06 -5.40 -1.38
C THR A 289 11.13 -4.45 -1.89
N LEU A 290 12.00 -3.92 -1.02
CA LEU A 290 13.09 -3.03 -1.43
C LEU A 290 14.18 -3.76 -2.24
N LEU A 291 14.27 -5.08 -2.14
CA LEU A 291 15.34 -5.89 -2.72
C LEU A 291 14.97 -6.58 -4.03
N THR A 292 13.76 -6.41 -4.52
CA THR A 292 13.26 -7.14 -5.69
C THR A 292 12.61 -6.25 -6.75
N PRO A 293 12.88 -6.47 -8.05
CA PRO A 293 12.14 -5.81 -9.11
C PRO A 293 10.69 -6.32 -9.22
N MET A 294 10.34 -7.45 -8.58
CA MET A 294 8.97 -7.96 -8.56
C MET A 294 8.02 -7.00 -7.82
N ALA A 295 8.53 -6.23 -6.87
CA ALA A 295 7.79 -5.15 -6.22
C ALA A 295 7.75 -3.89 -7.10
N ALA A 296 7.00 -3.97 -8.20
CA ALA A 296 6.98 -2.95 -9.24
C ALA A 296 6.63 -1.55 -8.71
N ASN A 297 5.68 -1.44 -7.78
CA ASN A 297 5.26 -0.17 -7.20
C ASN A 297 6.38 0.54 -6.41
N PHE A 298 7.30 -0.22 -5.83
CA PHE A 298 8.37 0.31 -4.99
C PHE A 298 9.68 0.55 -5.77
N ASN A 299 9.88 -0.16 -6.86
CA ASN A 299 11.17 -0.15 -7.56
C ASN A 299 11.08 0.27 -9.03
N ILE A 300 10.17 -0.33 -9.81
CA ILE A 300 10.05 -0.05 -11.24
C ILE A 300 9.35 1.29 -11.48
N VAL A 301 8.24 1.54 -10.78
CA VAL A 301 7.50 2.81 -10.94
C VAL A 301 8.36 4.00 -10.53
N PRO A 302 9.07 4.02 -9.39
CA PRO A 302 10.01 5.09 -9.08
C PRO A 302 11.11 5.26 -10.11
N CYS A 303 11.68 4.17 -10.65
CA CYS A 303 12.67 4.28 -11.71
C CYS A 303 12.11 4.96 -12.97
N ALA A 304 10.86 4.65 -13.33
CA ALA A 304 10.19 5.24 -14.48
C ALA A 304 9.87 6.73 -14.25
N VAL A 305 9.38 7.07 -13.02
CA VAL A 305 9.05 8.46 -12.66
C VAL A 305 10.30 9.35 -12.58
N LEU A 306 11.41 8.79 -12.08
CA LEU A 306 12.69 9.50 -11.96
C LEU A 306 13.52 9.46 -13.25
N GLU A 307 13.04 8.78 -14.30
CA GLU A 307 13.73 8.63 -15.59
C GLU A 307 15.18 8.14 -15.43
N THR A 308 15.39 7.15 -14.55
CA THR A 308 16.72 6.61 -14.27
C THR A 308 17.30 5.86 -15.46
N LYS A 309 18.63 5.91 -15.66
CA LYS A 309 19.31 5.19 -16.74
C LYS A 309 19.10 3.67 -16.65
N ASP A 310 19.12 3.12 -15.45
CA ASP A 310 18.83 1.71 -15.16
C ASP A 310 17.42 1.60 -14.57
N GLN A 311 16.43 1.40 -15.42
CA GLN A 311 15.01 1.38 -15.01
C GLN A 311 14.62 0.17 -14.17
N LYS A 312 15.49 -0.80 -13.99
CA LYS A 312 15.19 -2.01 -13.22
C LYS A 312 15.91 -2.05 -11.88
N TRP A 313 17.14 -1.62 -11.83
CA TRP A 313 18.02 -1.85 -10.66
C TRP A 313 18.50 -0.58 -9.96
N ALA A 314 18.29 0.62 -10.52
CA ALA A 314 18.82 1.85 -9.94
C ALA A 314 18.32 2.08 -8.49
N VAL A 315 17.00 1.97 -8.29
CA VAL A 315 16.38 2.16 -6.97
C VAL A 315 16.78 1.04 -6.03
N ILE A 316 16.77 -0.23 -6.48
CA ILE A 316 17.16 -1.38 -5.66
C ILE A 316 18.60 -1.24 -5.16
N LYS A 317 19.54 -0.88 -6.04
CA LYS A 317 20.96 -0.68 -5.66
C LYS A 317 21.13 0.41 -4.61
N SER A 318 20.37 1.50 -4.70
CA SER A 318 20.43 2.58 -3.72
C SER A 318 19.82 2.22 -2.37
N GLN A 319 18.82 1.33 -2.34
CA GLN A 319 18.10 0.92 -1.13
C GLN A 319 18.75 -0.30 -0.43
N LEU A 320 19.59 -1.06 -1.14
CA LEU A 320 20.18 -2.30 -0.62
C LEU A 320 20.83 -2.15 0.76
N PRO A 321 21.70 -1.16 1.03
CA PRO A 321 22.31 -1.04 2.35
C PRO A 321 21.27 -0.80 3.45
N MET A 322 20.28 0.05 3.17
CA MET A 322 19.21 0.34 4.13
C MET A 322 18.37 -0.91 4.40
N ALA A 323 18.00 -1.66 3.37
CA ALA A 323 17.22 -2.88 3.53
C ALA A 323 17.94 -3.91 4.39
N VAL A 324 19.24 -4.11 4.21
CA VAL A 324 20.05 -5.04 5.03
C VAL A 324 20.09 -4.59 6.49
N ILE A 325 20.32 -3.29 6.75
CA ILE A 325 20.32 -2.75 8.11
C ILE A 325 18.94 -2.94 8.76
N MET A 326 17.87 -2.66 8.03
CA MET A 326 16.50 -2.81 8.54
C MET A 326 16.15 -4.29 8.85
N ILE A 327 16.63 -5.26 8.07
CA ILE A 327 16.45 -6.69 8.38
C ILE A 327 17.06 -7.01 9.74
N VAL A 328 18.29 -6.58 9.99
CA VAL A 328 18.96 -6.79 11.29
C VAL A 328 18.18 -6.12 12.43
N ILE A 329 17.73 -4.88 12.22
CA ILE A 329 16.90 -4.16 13.20
C ILE A 329 15.60 -4.93 13.50
N HIS A 330 14.91 -5.48 12.50
CA HIS A 330 13.68 -6.25 12.71
C HIS A 330 13.93 -7.53 13.51
N ILE A 331 15.04 -8.24 13.27
CA ILE A 331 15.42 -9.40 14.08
C ILE A 331 15.61 -9.00 15.56
N VAL A 332 16.38 -7.91 15.79
CA VAL A 332 16.64 -7.42 17.16
C VAL A 332 15.34 -6.94 17.83
N LEU A 333 14.54 -6.13 17.14
CA LEU A 333 13.27 -5.63 17.69
C LEU A 333 12.29 -6.77 17.99
N THR A 334 12.21 -7.79 17.14
CA THR A 334 11.32 -8.94 17.42
C THR A 334 11.79 -9.69 18.65
N LEU A 335 13.10 -9.90 18.82
CA LEU A 335 13.65 -10.56 20.00
C LEU A 335 13.47 -9.76 21.30
N VAL A 336 13.47 -8.43 21.24
CA VAL A 336 13.41 -7.57 22.43
C VAL A 336 11.98 -7.22 22.82
N LEU A 337 11.09 -7.02 21.82
CA LEU A 337 9.74 -6.52 22.06
C LEU A 337 8.69 -7.63 22.12
N ALA A 338 8.90 -8.75 21.42
CA ALA A 338 7.92 -9.82 21.42
C ALA A 338 8.06 -10.78 22.61
N PHE A 339 9.20 -10.79 23.28
CA PHE A 339 9.54 -11.62 24.43
C PHE A 339 9.95 -10.77 25.63
#